data_386235fabb7949059964fc60ca017d28
#
_entry.id   386235fabb7949059964fc60ca017d28
#
_cell.length_a   1.000
_cell.length_b   1.000
_cell.length_c   1.000
_cell.angle_alpha   90.00
_cell.angle_beta   90.00
_cell.angle_gamma   90.00
#
_symmetry.space_group_name_H-M   'P 1'
#
loop_
_entity.id
_entity.type
_entity.pdbx_description
1 polymer ?
#
loop_
_entity_poly.entity_id
_entity_poly.type
_entity_poly.pdbx_seq_one_letter_code
_entity_poly.pdbx_strand_id
1 'polypeptide(L)'
;MIGATFFVFGQRAAAGQQATGTIKLHSRSHYYGMWAAITSTLPALLILLVIVLGKNLLFQHWASHFFPPEVAGGDAVDRAIALAKITNVVDGIRFGEVEPWVQSAGEAWTRWESDTIIVANVLVLGVSLTGGLLGYQRVSLGFRARNNVERILTWMLIGSSTVAIFTTVGIVLSVLFESIRFFKLIPPQDFLFGLEW
;
A
#
# COMPACT_ATOMS: atom_id res chain seq x y z
N MET A 1 -12.17 11.29 4.07
CA MET A 1 -12.94 12.47 4.50
C MET A 1 -12.19 13.78 4.21
N ILE A 2 -10.91 13.95 4.59
CA ILE A 2 -10.14 15.21 4.41
C ILE A 2 -10.10 15.65 2.94
N GLY A 3 -9.84 14.75 2.00
CA GLY A 3 -9.85 15.07 0.57
C GLY A 3 -11.19 15.63 0.06
N ALA A 4 -12.31 15.12 0.59
CA ALA A 4 -13.64 15.61 0.25
C ALA A 4 -13.90 17.04 0.80
N THR A 5 -13.39 17.34 1.99
CA THR A 5 -13.47 18.70 2.54
C THR A 5 -12.65 19.69 1.72
N PHE A 6 -11.43 19.33 1.32
CA PHE A 6 -10.60 20.15 0.44
C PHE A 6 -11.19 20.30 -0.96
N PHE A 7 -11.87 19.26 -1.48
CA PHE A 7 -12.63 19.38 -2.72
C PHE A 7 -13.67 20.51 -2.63
N VAL A 8 -14.50 20.50 -1.57
CA VAL A 8 -15.54 21.51 -1.37
C VAL A 8 -14.94 22.90 -1.18
N PHE A 9 -13.87 23.02 -0.40
CA PHE A 9 -13.19 24.31 -0.21
C PHE A 9 -12.58 24.83 -1.51
N GLY A 10 -11.87 24.01 -2.27
CA GLY A 10 -11.29 24.40 -3.54
C GLY A 10 -12.34 24.80 -4.58
N GLN A 11 -13.45 24.05 -4.64
CA GLN A 11 -14.57 24.39 -5.51
C GLN A 11 -15.25 25.71 -5.12
N ARG A 12 -15.50 25.93 -3.84
CA ARG A 12 -16.13 27.18 -3.33
C ARG A 12 -15.22 28.38 -3.54
N ALA A 13 -13.92 28.25 -3.29
CA ALA A 13 -12.96 29.32 -3.52
C ALA A 13 -12.92 29.74 -5.00
N ALA A 14 -12.89 28.77 -5.91
CA ALA A 14 -12.92 29.02 -7.34
C ALA A 14 -14.27 29.67 -7.79
N ALA A 15 -15.39 29.18 -7.26
CA ALA A 15 -16.71 29.75 -7.55
C ALA A 15 -16.85 31.21 -7.03
N GLY A 16 -16.31 31.49 -5.84
CA GLY A 16 -16.29 32.85 -5.29
C GLY A 16 -15.49 33.83 -6.14
N GLN A 17 -14.32 33.40 -6.67
CA GLN A 17 -13.52 34.22 -7.59
C GLN A 17 -14.23 34.49 -8.94
N GLN A 18 -15.05 33.54 -9.39
CA GLN A 18 -15.90 33.73 -10.59
C GLN A 18 -17.04 34.70 -10.36
N ALA A 19 -17.65 34.71 -9.16
CA ALA A 19 -18.80 35.55 -8.84
C ALA A 19 -18.44 37.03 -8.72
N THR A 20 -17.19 37.36 -8.38
CA THR A 20 -16.69 38.74 -8.31
C THR A 20 -16.46 39.40 -9.68
N GLY A 21 -16.70 38.69 -10.77
CA GLY A 21 -16.99 39.27 -12.10
C GLY A 21 -15.83 39.83 -12.90
N THR A 22 -14.60 39.82 -12.38
CA THR A 22 -13.50 40.55 -13.03
C THR A 22 -12.67 39.68 -13.97
N ILE A 23 -12.65 38.35 -13.83
CA ILE A 23 -11.75 37.50 -14.65
C ILE A 23 -12.36 36.08 -14.85
N LYS A 24 -12.34 35.58 -16.09
CA LYS A 24 -12.74 34.19 -16.41
C LYS A 24 -11.66 33.21 -15.95
N LEU A 25 -12.03 32.26 -15.09
CA LEU A 25 -11.17 31.13 -14.73
C LEU A 25 -10.89 30.24 -15.98
N HIS A 26 -9.67 29.77 -16.13
CA HIS A 26 -9.28 28.87 -17.23
C HIS A 26 -9.95 27.48 -17.15
N SER A 27 -10.43 27.08 -15.99
CA SER A 27 -11.07 25.79 -15.75
C SER A 27 -12.35 25.97 -14.94
N ARG A 28 -13.29 25.02 -15.06
CA ARG A 28 -14.50 24.99 -14.21
C ARG A 28 -14.09 24.81 -12.74
N SER A 29 -14.86 25.41 -11.82
CA SER A 29 -14.62 25.35 -10.37
C SER A 29 -14.44 23.93 -9.82
N HIS A 30 -15.12 22.95 -10.43
CA HIS A 30 -14.97 21.52 -10.09
C HIS A 30 -13.53 21.01 -10.20
N TYR A 31 -12.76 21.40 -11.23
CA TYR A 31 -11.37 20.96 -11.41
C TYR A 31 -10.42 21.50 -10.33
N TYR A 32 -10.70 22.68 -9.80
CA TYR A 32 -9.94 23.21 -8.65
C TYR A 32 -10.22 22.43 -7.37
N GLY A 33 -11.48 22.02 -7.15
CA GLY A 33 -11.83 21.09 -6.08
C GLY A 33 -11.13 19.74 -6.24
N MET A 34 -11.15 19.14 -7.45
CA MET A 34 -10.45 17.89 -7.74
C MET A 34 -8.93 18.02 -7.51
N TRP A 35 -8.33 19.14 -7.92
CA TRP A 35 -6.91 19.38 -7.68
C TRP A 35 -6.59 19.38 -6.18
N ALA A 36 -7.32 20.15 -5.37
CA ALA A 36 -7.13 20.18 -3.92
C ALA A 36 -7.38 18.81 -3.26
N ALA A 37 -8.34 18.04 -3.73
CA ALA A 37 -8.60 16.70 -3.26
C ALA A 37 -7.45 15.73 -3.61
N ILE A 38 -6.95 15.74 -4.84
CA ILE A 38 -5.86 14.89 -5.31
C ILE A 38 -4.57 15.19 -4.56
N THR A 39 -4.21 16.47 -4.41
CA THR A 39 -3.01 16.89 -3.67
C THR A 39 -3.08 16.55 -2.18
N SER A 40 -4.27 16.49 -1.60
CA SER A 40 -4.51 16.04 -0.23
C SER A 40 -4.43 14.52 -0.09
N THR A 41 -5.07 13.78 -1.00
CA THR A 41 -5.35 12.35 -0.82
C THR A 41 -4.24 11.47 -1.39
N LEU A 42 -3.72 11.80 -2.57
CA LEU A 42 -2.76 10.93 -3.28
C LEU A 42 -1.44 10.74 -2.51
N PRO A 43 -0.77 11.79 -2.00
CA PRO A 43 0.46 11.60 -1.23
C PRO A 43 0.21 10.85 0.08
N ALA A 44 -0.91 11.09 0.74
CA ALA A 44 -1.29 10.40 1.97
C ALA A 44 -1.52 8.90 1.74
N LEU A 45 -2.18 8.53 0.64
CA LEU A 45 -2.36 7.13 0.23
C LEU A 45 -1.04 6.45 -0.13
N LEU A 46 -0.12 7.16 -0.80
CA LEU A 46 1.20 6.61 -1.12
C LEU A 46 2.01 6.33 0.14
N ILE A 47 2.00 7.23 1.12
CA ILE A 47 2.66 7.01 2.40
C ILE A 47 2.04 5.82 3.13
N LEU A 48 0.71 5.74 3.19
CA LEU A 48 0.01 4.61 3.80
C LEU A 48 0.40 3.29 3.12
N LEU A 49 0.44 3.27 1.80
CA LEU A 49 0.85 2.09 1.02
C LEU A 49 2.29 1.67 1.35
N VAL A 50 3.22 2.62 1.41
CA VAL A 50 4.62 2.34 1.77
C VAL A 50 4.72 1.77 3.19
N ILE A 51 3.98 2.31 4.14
CA ILE A 51 3.96 1.82 5.52
C ILE A 51 3.39 0.40 5.57
N VAL A 52 2.26 0.14 4.92
CA VAL A 52 1.60 -1.17 4.92
C VAL A 52 2.48 -2.25 4.26
N LEU A 53 3.07 -1.95 3.11
CA LEU A 53 3.96 -2.89 2.41
C LEU A 53 5.30 -3.07 3.14
N GLY A 54 5.84 -1.99 3.70
CA GLY A 54 7.12 -2.01 4.41
C GLY A 54 7.04 -2.73 5.76
N LYS A 55 5.89 -2.74 6.41
CA LYS A 55 5.69 -3.38 7.72
C LYS A 55 6.14 -4.84 7.73
N ASN A 56 5.72 -5.64 6.74
CA ASN A 56 6.06 -7.07 6.68
C ASN A 56 7.55 -7.33 6.46
N LEU A 57 8.20 -6.51 5.61
CA LEU A 57 9.64 -6.61 5.37
C LEU A 57 10.44 -6.25 6.62
N LEU A 58 10.02 -5.18 7.31
CA LEU A 58 10.62 -4.74 8.56
C LEU A 58 10.44 -5.79 9.66
N PHE A 59 9.28 -6.44 9.75
CA PHE A 59 9.01 -7.50 10.70
C PHE A 59 9.97 -8.66 10.57
N GLN A 60 10.15 -9.19 9.37
CA GLN A 60 11.05 -10.32 9.13
C GLN A 60 12.49 -10.01 9.52
N HIS A 61 12.97 -8.83 9.14
CA HIS A 61 14.33 -8.39 9.47
C HIS A 61 14.51 -8.14 10.97
N TRP A 62 13.54 -7.50 11.61
CA TRP A 62 13.58 -7.17 13.03
C TRP A 62 13.43 -8.41 13.92
N ALA A 63 12.52 -9.32 13.60
CA ALA A 63 12.29 -10.54 14.36
C ALA A 63 13.51 -11.44 14.42
N SER A 64 14.37 -11.42 13.39
CA SER A 64 15.61 -12.21 13.37
C SER A 64 16.59 -11.87 14.50
N HIS A 65 16.50 -10.68 15.08
CA HIS A 65 17.35 -10.27 16.22
C HIS A 65 16.99 -10.97 17.55
N PHE A 66 15.79 -11.52 17.64
CA PHE A 66 15.32 -12.26 18.81
C PHE A 66 15.56 -13.75 18.72
N PHE A 67 16.05 -14.26 17.59
CA PHE A 67 16.26 -15.67 17.41
C PHE A 67 17.37 -16.18 18.33
N PRO A 68 17.15 -17.33 19.04
CA PRO A 68 18.23 -18.02 19.74
C PRO A 68 19.31 -18.45 18.73
N PRO A 69 20.56 -18.66 19.20
CA PRO A 69 21.68 -19.05 18.34
C PRO A 69 21.40 -20.29 17.47
N GLU A 70 20.62 -21.22 18.00
CA GLU A 70 20.22 -22.46 17.32
C GLU A 70 19.34 -22.18 16.10
N VAL A 71 18.38 -21.25 16.22
CA VAL A 71 17.47 -20.83 15.14
C VAL A 71 18.17 -19.88 14.17
N ALA A 72 18.99 -18.98 14.69
CA ALA A 72 19.75 -18.03 13.86
C ALA A 72 20.74 -18.74 12.92
N GLY A 73 21.37 -19.84 13.39
CA GLY A 73 22.24 -20.70 12.61
C GLY A 73 21.53 -21.80 11.80
N GLY A 74 20.22 -21.95 11.97
CA GLY A 74 19.39 -22.92 11.29
C GLY A 74 19.16 -22.64 9.80
N ASP A 75 18.46 -23.54 9.15
CA ASP A 75 18.10 -23.39 7.76
C ASP A 75 16.95 -22.40 7.54
N ALA A 76 16.50 -22.23 6.27
CA ALA A 76 15.40 -21.34 5.94
C ALA A 76 14.06 -21.78 6.54
N VAL A 77 13.89 -23.10 6.76
CA VAL A 77 12.67 -23.68 7.33
C VAL A 77 12.57 -23.36 8.82
N ASP A 78 13.68 -23.52 9.57
CA ASP A 78 13.73 -23.20 11.01
C ASP A 78 13.39 -21.74 11.25
N ARG A 79 13.94 -20.84 10.44
CA ARG A 79 13.63 -19.40 10.52
C ARG A 79 12.18 -19.09 10.17
N ALA A 80 11.60 -19.78 9.19
CA ALA A 80 10.19 -19.62 8.84
C ALA A 80 9.27 -20.09 9.97
N ILE A 81 9.59 -21.22 10.62
CA ILE A 81 8.85 -21.73 11.79
C ILE A 81 8.94 -20.73 12.96
N ALA A 82 10.12 -20.19 13.21
CA ALA A 82 10.33 -19.19 14.27
C ALA A 82 9.50 -17.91 14.04
N LEU A 83 9.49 -17.41 12.81
CA LEU A 83 8.65 -16.27 12.41
C LEU A 83 7.16 -16.58 12.59
N ALA A 84 6.72 -17.78 12.20
CA ALA A 84 5.33 -18.18 12.37
C ALA A 84 4.93 -18.27 13.86
N LYS A 85 5.82 -18.76 14.74
CA LYS A 85 5.59 -18.76 16.20
C LYS A 85 5.40 -17.34 16.74
N ILE A 86 6.26 -16.39 16.34
CA ILE A 86 6.13 -14.98 16.78
C ILE A 86 4.82 -14.38 16.24
N THR A 87 4.49 -14.61 14.97
CA THR A 87 3.26 -14.11 14.35
C THR A 87 2.03 -14.62 15.09
N ASN A 88 1.98 -15.91 15.42
CA ASN A 88 0.86 -16.50 16.19
C ASN A 88 0.69 -15.80 17.54
N VAL A 89 1.77 -15.49 18.26
CA VAL A 89 1.68 -14.76 19.53
C VAL A 89 1.17 -13.34 19.33
N VAL A 90 1.61 -12.64 18.28
CA VAL A 90 1.12 -11.30 17.91
C VAL A 90 -0.36 -11.33 17.58
N ASP A 91 -0.82 -12.36 16.88
CA ASP A 91 -2.24 -12.55 16.52
C ASP A 91 -3.10 -13.07 17.68
N GLY A 92 -2.48 -13.27 18.86
CA GLY A 92 -3.18 -13.77 20.05
C GLY A 92 -3.44 -15.28 20.03
N ILE A 93 -2.89 -15.99 19.06
CA ILE A 93 -3.04 -17.44 18.91
C ILE A 93 -1.97 -18.14 19.76
N ARG A 94 -2.37 -18.89 20.79
CA ARG A 94 -1.45 -19.61 21.68
C ARG A 94 -1.67 -21.10 21.55
N PHE A 95 -0.66 -21.84 21.09
CA PHE A 95 -0.63 -23.29 21.04
C PHE A 95 0.36 -23.80 22.11
N GLY A 96 -0.14 -24.24 23.26
CA GLY A 96 0.70 -24.77 24.35
C GLY A 96 1.54 -23.72 25.08
N GLU A 97 2.64 -24.18 25.68
CA GLU A 97 3.59 -23.30 26.36
C GLU A 97 4.40 -22.50 25.31
N VAL A 98 4.37 -21.17 25.46
CA VAL A 98 5.11 -20.26 24.56
C VAL A 98 6.54 -20.09 25.10
N GLU A 99 7.51 -20.31 24.24
CA GLU A 99 8.92 -20.12 24.59
C GLU A 99 9.18 -18.64 24.99
N PRO A 100 9.99 -18.38 26.05
CA PRO A 100 10.16 -17.02 26.59
C PRO A 100 10.66 -16.00 25.55
N TRP A 101 11.52 -16.43 24.62
CA TRP A 101 12.01 -15.54 23.56
C TRP A 101 10.92 -15.19 22.52
N VAL A 102 10.00 -16.11 22.22
CA VAL A 102 8.86 -15.88 21.32
C VAL A 102 7.89 -14.87 21.94
N GLN A 103 7.62 -15.03 23.25
CA GLN A 103 6.78 -14.10 23.98
C GLN A 103 7.40 -12.69 24.02
N SER A 104 8.68 -12.58 24.36
CA SER A 104 9.37 -11.28 24.40
C SER A 104 9.43 -10.60 23.03
N ALA A 105 9.65 -11.35 21.96
CA ALA A 105 9.60 -10.86 20.59
C ALA A 105 8.19 -10.39 20.21
N GLY A 106 7.15 -11.17 20.51
CA GLY A 106 5.76 -10.82 20.22
C GLY A 106 5.31 -9.56 20.94
N GLU A 107 5.61 -9.44 22.24
CA GLU A 107 5.28 -8.24 23.03
C GLU A 107 6.02 -6.98 22.54
N ALA A 108 7.30 -7.12 22.20
CA ALA A 108 8.09 -6.01 21.66
C ALA A 108 7.57 -5.57 20.29
N TRP A 109 7.17 -6.53 19.42
CA TRP A 109 6.55 -6.22 18.13
C TRP A 109 5.21 -5.52 18.29
N THR A 110 4.33 -6.01 19.17
CA THR A 110 3.01 -5.40 19.40
C THR A 110 3.13 -3.95 19.90
N ARG A 111 4.09 -3.67 20.76
CA ARG A 111 4.38 -2.29 21.19
C ARG A 111 4.86 -1.43 20.03
N TRP A 112 5.83 -1.90 19.26
CA TRP A 112 6.34 -1.19 18.09
C TRP A 112 5.25 -0.94 17.04
N GLU A 113 4.37 -1.92 16.83
CA GLU A 113 3.23 -1.79 15.91
C GLU A 113 2.25 -0.72 16.37
N SER A 114 1.91 -0.70 17.67
CA SER A 114 1.04 0.32 18.25
C SER A 114 1.62 1.73 18.06
N ASP A 115 2.90 1.92 18.36
CA ASP A 115 3.59 3.20 18.17
C ASP A 115 3.65 3.60 16.69
N THR A 116 3.91 2.64 15.82
CA THR A 116 3.96 2.86 14.36
C THR A 116 2.60 3.28 13.81
N ILE A 117 1.49 2.71 14.29
CA ILE A 117 0.14 3.11 13.89
C ILE A 117 -0.13 4.57 14.25
N ILE A 118 0.29 5.02 15.45
CA ILE A 118 0.12 6.41 15.86
C ILE A 118 0.92 7.34 14.95
N VAL A 119 2.20 7.03 14.73
CA VAL A 119 3.09 7.81 13.85
C VAL A 119 2.56 7.83 12.42
N ALA A 120 2.11 6.68 11.90
CA ALA A 120 1.53 6.57 10.57
C ALA A 120 0.29 7.47 10.43
N ASN A 121 -0.62 7.45 11.41
CA ASN A 121 -1.81 8.29 11.38
C ASN A 121 -1.46 9.79 11.41
N VAL A 122 -0.51 10.20 12.25
CA VAL A 122 -0.04 11.58 12.31
C VAL A 122 0.60 12.01 10.98
N LEU A 123 1.43 11.16 10.39
CA LEU A 123 2.06 11.44 9.08
C LEU A 123 1.02 11.55 7.97
N VAL A 124 0.10 10.59 7.87
CA VAL A 124 -0.96 10.57 6.86
C VAL A 124 -1.85 11.82 6.99
N LEU A 125 -2.26 12.17 8.22
CA LEU A 125 -3.04 13.37 8.48
C LEU A 125 -2.26 14.64 8.16
N GLY A 126 -1.01 14.74 8.61
CA GLY A 126 -0.14 15.89 8.35
C GLY A 126 0.09 16.13 6.86
N VAL A 127 0.41 15.07 6.11
CA VAL A 127 0.62 15.14 4.66
C VAL A 127 -0.68 15.46 3.93
N SER A 128 -1.80 14.86 4.34
CA SER A 128 -3.11 15.13 3.75
C SER A 128 -3.52 16.61 3.95
N LEU A 129 -3.36 17.14 5.15
CA LEU A 129 -3.66 18.54 5.45
C LEU A 129 -2.74 19.51 4.70
N THR A 130 -1.43 19.25 4.73
CA THR A 130 -0.43 20.08 4.05
C THR A 130 -0.65 20.07 2.53
N GLY A 131 -0.85 18.89 1.95
CA GLY A 131 -1.13 18.74 0.52
C GLY A 131 -2.43 19.44 0.11
N GLY A 132 -3.48 19.32 0.94
CA GLY A 132 -4.76 20.00 0.71
C GLY A 132 -4.64 21.51 0.79
N LEU A 133 -3.91 22.05 1.77
CA LEU A 133 -3.62 23.48 1.89
C LEU A 133 -2.84 24.02 0.70
N LEU A 134 -1.78 23.32 0.29
CA LEU A 134 -0.99 23.70 -0.88
C LEU A 134 -1.82 23.64 -2.17
N GLY A 135 -2.67 22.62 -2.31
CA GLY A 135 -3.62 22.54 -3.41
C GLY A 135 -4.62 23.67 -3.44
N TYR A 136 -5.15 24.02 -2.27
CA TYR A 136 -6.07 25.14 -2.09
C TYR A 136 -5.42 26.50 -2.41
N GLN A 137 -4.20 26.74 -1.93
CA GLN A 137 -3.46 27.99 -2.19
C GLN A 137 -3.15 28.21 -3.67
N ARG A 138 -3.06 27.15 -4.46
CA ARG A 138 -2.87 27.22 -5.91
C ARG A 138 -4.13 27.50 -6.72
N VAL A 139 -5.28 27.65 -6.06
CA VAL A 139 -6.52 28.13 -6.70
C VAL A 139 -6.33 29.57 -7.10
N SER A 140 -5.85 29.81 -8.31
CA SER A 140 -5.57 31.14 -8.87
C SER A 140 -6.02 31.19 -10.33
N LEU A 141 -6.20 32.41 -10.82
CA LEU A 141 -6.73 32.71 -12.16
C LEU A 141 -5.87 32.16 -13.31
N GLY A 142 -4.54 32.04 -13.12
CA GLY A 142 -3.61 31.50 -14.12
C GLY A 142 -3.41 30.00 -14.03
N PHE A 143 -3.96 29.30 -13.02
CA PHE A 143 -3.70 27.89 -12.81
C PHE A 143 -4.59 27.01 -13.68
N ARG A 144 -3.96 26.19 -14.54
CA ARG A 144 -4.63 25.24 -15.43
C ARG A 144 -4.98 23.94 -14.69
N ALA A 145 -5.94 24.03 -13.75
CA ALA A 145 -6.33 22.92 -12.88
C ALA A 145 -6.74 21.68 -13.68
N ARG A 146 -7.50 21.83 -14.76
CA ARG A 146 -7.95 20.73 -15.63
C ARG A 146 -6.77 19.93 -16.16
N ASN A 147 -5.80 20.58 -16.81
CA ASN A 147 -4.67 19.87 -17.43
C ASN A 147 -3.85 19.07 -16.41
N ASN A 148 -3.66 19.63 -15.20
CA ASN A 148 -2.89 18.96 -14.16
C ASN A 148 -3.66 17.76 -13.58
N VAL A 149 -4.95 17.90 -13.35
CA VAL A 149 -5.82 16.80 -12.92
C VAL A 149 -5.85 15.69 -13.97
N GLU A 150 -6.10 16.03 -15.23
CA GLU A 150 -6.13 15.06 -16.34
C GLU A 150 -4.79 14.33 -16.47
N ARG A 151 -3.67 15.03 -16.34
CA ARG A 151 -2.33 14.42 -16.36
C ARG A 151 -2.13 13.42 -15.23
N ILE A 152 -2.49 13.76 -14.00
CA ILE A 152 -2.36 12.84 -12.86
C ILE A 152 -3.26 11.61 -13.06
N LEU A 153 -4.51 11.81 -13.47
CA LEU A 153 -5.43 10.70 -13.74
C LEU A 153 -4.89 9.79 -14.84
N THR A 154 -4.34 10.35 -15.91
CA THR A 154 -3.71 9.56 -16.99
C THR A 154 -2.55 8.72 -16.47
N TRP A 155 -1.66 9.30 -15.66
CA TRP A 155 -0.56 8.53 -15.05
C TRP A 155 -1.04 7.45 -14.08
N MET A 156 -2.09 7.71 -13.31
CA MET A 156 -2.71 6.70 -12.44
C MET A 156 -3.30 5.55 -13.25
N LEU A 157 -3.99 5.84 -14.37
CA LEU A 157 -4.55 4.82 -15.25
C LEU A 157 -3.46 3.98 -15.91
N ILE A 158 -2.39 4.62 -16.42
CA ILE A 158 -1.23 3.91 -16.99
C ILE A 158 -0.58 3.03 -15.93
N GLY A 159 -0.34 3.55 -14.73
CA GLY A 159 0.22 2.77 -13.62
C GLY A 159 -0.63 1.56 -13.26
N SER A 160 -1.94 1.75 -13.09
CA SER A 160 -2.87 0.66 -12.77
C SER A 160 -2.92 -0.40 -13.87
N SER A 161 -2.95 0.03 -15.14
CA SER A 161 -2.92 -0.87 -16.29
C SER A 161 -1.60 -1.67 -16.34
N THR A 162 -0.49 -1.03 -16.07
CA THR A 162 0.82 -1.67 -16.01
C THR A 162 0.86 -2.75 -14.93
N VAL A 163 0.39 -2.44 -13.72
CA VAL A 163 0.30 -3.43 -12.63
C VAL A 163 -0.57 -4.60 -13.02
N ALA A 164 -1.73 -4.36 -13.64
CA ALA A 164 -2.64 -5.42 -14.09
C ALA A 164 -1.96 -6.35 -15.12
N ILE A 165 -1.22 -5.79 -16.08
CA ILE A 165 -0.48 -6.58 -17.08
C ILE A 165 0.59 -7.44 -16.39
N PHE A 166 1.40 -6.87 -15.51
CA PHE A 166 2.43 -7.65 -14.79
C PHE A 166 1.82 -8.75 -13.91
N THR A 167 0.70 -8.47 -13.26
CA THR A 167 -0.02 -9.49 -12.46
C THR A 167 -0.49 -10.63 -13.35
N THR A 168 -1.09 -10.33 -14.51
CA THR A 168 -1.54 -11.35 -15.46
C THR A 168 -0.37 -12.19 -15.98
N VAL A 169 0.73 -11.55 -16.37
CA VAL A 169 1.96 -12.24 -16.80
C VAL A 169 2.50 -13.12 -15.66
N GLY A 170 2.52 -12.62 -14.43
CA GLY A 170 2.97 -13.38 -13.26
C GLY A 170 2.13 -14.63 -13.02
N ILE A 171 0.79 -14.54 -13.14
CA ILE A 171 -0.10 -15.68 -13.01
C ILE A 171 0.18 -16.72 -14.11
N VAL A 172 0.29 -16.27 -15.36
CA VAL A 172 0.58 -17.18 -16.50
C VAL A 172 1.91 -17.89 -16.31
N LEU A 173 2.95 -17.15 -15.92
CA LEU A 173 4.28 -17.74 -15.64
C LEU A 173 4.22 -18.72 -14.47
N SER A 174 3.53 -18.41 -13.39
CA SER A 174 3.38 -19.30 -12.24
C SER A 174 2.73 -20.62 -12.65
N VAL A 175 1.60 -20.56 -13.37
CA VAL A 175 0.92 -21.76 -13.87
C VAL A 175 1.80 -22.55 -14.84
N LEU A 176 2.55 -21.85 -15.71
CA LEU A 176 3.46 -22.49 -16.65
C LEU A 176 4.60 -23.25 -15.91
N PHE A 177 5.22 -22.62 -14.90
CA PHE A 177 6.27 -23.27 -14.12
C PHE A 177 5.75 -24.49 -13.35
N GLU A 178 4.58 -24.39 -12.73
CA GLU A 178 3.96 -25.53 -12.05
C GLU A 178 3.61 -26.66 -13.05
N SER A 179 3.08 -26.33 -14.22
CA SER A 179 2.80 -27.31 -15.28
C SER A 179 4.06 -28.01 -15.77
N ILE A 180 5.14 -27.26 -16.00
CA ILE A 180 6.43 -27.86 -16.41
C ILE A 180 6.96 -28.77 -15.30
N ARG A 181 6.84 -28.38 -14.03
CA ARG A 181 7.28 -29.20 -12.90
C ARG A 181 6.46 -30.47 -12.79
N PHE A 182 5.15 -30.41 -12.98
CA PHE A 182 4.25 -31.55 -13.00
C PHE A 182 4.61 -32.53 -14.11
N PHE A 183 4.79 -32.04 -15.35
CA PHE A 183 5.12 -32.89 -16.50
C PHE A 183 6.54 -33.46 -16.49
N LYS A 184 7.43 -32.97 -15.63
CA LYS A 184 8.72 -33.64 -15.35
C LYS A 184 8.57 -34.90 -14.47
N LEU A 185 7.52 -34.96 -13.65
CA LEU A 185 7.24 -36.08 -12.76
C LEU A 185 6.29 -37.07 -13.42
N ILE A 186 5.33 -36.62 -14.20
CA ILE A 186 4.33 -37.43 -14.88
C ILE A 186 4.39 -37.12 -16.38
N PRO A 187 4.81 -38.06 -17.24
CA PRO A 187 4.86 -37.83 -18.67
C PRO A 187 3.48 -37.40 -19.23
N PRO A 188 3.42 -36.43 -20.16
CA PRO A 188 2.13 -35.96 -20.72
C PRO A 188 1.30 -37.06 -21.34
N GLN A 189 1.92 -38.11 -21.87
CA GLN A 189 1.27 -39.28 -22.47
C GLN A 189 0.49 -40.06 -21.42
N ASP A 190 1.08 -40.30 -20.25
CA ASP A 190 0.45 -41.06 -19.16
C ASP A 190 -0.68 -40.23 -18.52
N PHE A 191 -0.53 -38.88 -18.45
CA PHE A 191 -1.56 -38.00 -17.95
C PHE A 191 -2.79 -37.90 -18.87
N LEU A 192 -2.57 -37.89 -20.21
CA LEU A 192 -3.66 -37.73 -21.19
C LEU A 192 -4.34 -39.03 -21.55
N PHE A 193 -3.60 -40.17 -21.53
CA PHE A 193 -4.07 -41.47 -22.02
C PHE A 193 -4.00 -42.58 -20.95
N GLY A 194 -3.51 -42.27 -19.76
CA GLY A 194 -3.50 -43.21 -18.66
C GLY A 194 -4.89 -43.51 -18.14
N LEU A 195 -5.17 -44.76 -17.83
CA LEU A 195 -6.47 -45.22 -17.30
C LEU A 195 -6.49 -45.27 -15.77
N GLU A 196 -5.37 -45.03 -15.09
CA GLU A 196 -5.24 -45.00 -13.63
C GLU A 196 -4.89 -43.59 -13.16
N TRP A 197 -5.71 -43.07 -12.23
CA TRP A 197 -5.57 -41.73 -11.63
C TRP A 197 -5.35 -41.86 -10.13
#